data_18ed257af2bbd43a5448cda91355c2db
#
_entry.id   18ed257af2bbd43a5448cda91355c2db
#
_cell.length_a   1.000
_cell.length_b   1.000
_cell.length_c   1.000
_cell.angle_alpha   90.00
_cell.angle_beta   90.00
_cell.angle_gamma   90.00
#
_symmetry.space_group_name_H-M   'P 1'
#
loop_
_entity.id
_entity.type
_entity.pdbx_description
1 polymer ?
#
loop_
_entity_poly.entity_id
_entity_poly.type
_entity_poly.pdbx_seq_one_letter_code
_entity_poly.pdbx_strand_id
1 'polypeptide(L)'
;MEVILKSKKKMQNNIRKISIGSDYKNEAMHYSVGQQVYGGHEISHILLNESDGSYNIYIKKNNEVMPWKKFNSNMAISVEYDLEY
;
A
#
# COMPACT_ATOMS: atom_id res chain seq x y z
N MET A 1 -10.32 18.79 18.41
CA MET A 1 -9.20 19.15 17.55
C MET A 1 -8.35 17.98 17.27
N GLU A 2 -7.88 17.35 18.30
CA GLU A 2 -7.03 16.21 18.08
C GLU A 2 -7.72 15.10 17.35
N VAL A 3 -9.01 15.05 17.49
CA VAL A 3 -9.77 14.03 16.79
C VAL A 3 -9.56 14.13 15.28
N ILE A 4 -9.49 15.35 14.79
CA ILE A 4 -9.32 15.56 13.37
C ILE A 4 -7.97 15.05 12.90
N LEU A 5 -6.94 15.28 13.70
CA LEU A 5 -5.62 14.81 13.32
C LEU A 5 -5.57 13.30 13.28
N LYS A 6 -6.21 12.66 14.22
CA LYS A 6 -6.25 11.22 14.23
C LYS A 6 -6.96 10.66 13.01
N SER A 7 -8.01 11.34 12.60
CA SER A 7 -8.72 10.90 11.41
C SER A 7 -7.84 10.93 10.19
N LYS A 8 -7.05 11.96 10.07
CA LYS A 8 -6.16 12.05 8.93
C LYS A 8 -5.17 10.90 8.90
N LYS A 9 -4.62 10.56 10.04
CA LYS A 9 -3.68 9.48 10.09
C LYS A 9 -4.32 8.16 9.69
N LYS A 10 -5.55 7.96 10.13
CA LYS A 10 -6.23 6.72 9.77
C LYS A 10 -6.41 6.62 8.27
N MET A 11 -6.72 7.74 7.64
CA MET A 11 -6.95 7.69 6.20
C MET A 11 -5.75 7.25 5.43
N GLN A 12 -4.57 7.54 5.94
CA GLN A 12 -3.37 7.15 5.24
C GLN A 12 -3.11 5.67 5.28
N ASN A 13 -3.72 4.98 6.22
CA ASN A 13 -3.51 3.56 6.37
C ASN A 13 -4.59 2.73 5.71
N ASN A 14 -5.45 3.37 4.93
CA ASN A 14 -6.58 2.68 4.32
C ASN A 14 -6.36 2.38 2.85
N ILE A 15 -5.13 2.24 2.43
CA ILE A 15 -4.85 1.89 1.06
C ILE A 15 -5.16 0.42 0.88
N ARG A 16 -6.04 0.11 -0.06
CA ARG A 16 -6.44 -1.25 -0.32
C ARG A 16 -5.71 -1.85 -1.50
N LYS A 17 -5.36 -1.03 -2.46
CA LYS A 17 -4.73 -1.52 -3.67
C LYS A 17 -3.82 -0.45 -4.22
N ILE A 18 -2.70 -0.88 -4.77
CA ILE A 18 -1.76 0.03 -5.41
C ILE A 18 -1.40 -0.54 -6.78
N SER A 19 -1.34 0.32 -7.76
CA SER A 19 -1.01 -0.07 -9.12
C SER A 19 0.18 0.74 -9.56
N ILE A 20 1.23 0.07 -9.99
CA ILE A 20 2.45 0.69 -10.45
C ILE A 20 2.67 0.26 -11.88
N GLY A 21 2.83 1.22 -12.77
CA GLY A 21 3.04 0.83 -14.13
C GLY A 21 3.45 1.95 -15.01
N SER A 22 3.75 1.56 -16.22
CA SER A 22 4.12 2.48 -17.26
C SER A 22 3.02 2.46 -18.28
N ASP A 23 2.58 3.62 -18.68
CA ASP A 23 1.59 3.72 -19.73
C ASP A 23 2.08 3.11 -21.01
N TYR A 24 3.34 2.99 -21.06
CA TYR A 24 4.01 2.63 -22.26
C TYR A 24 3.59 1.30 -22.81
N LYS A 25 3.56 0.27 -21.96
CA LYS A 25 3.35 -1.07 -22.42
C LYS A 25 2.21 -1.78 -21.73
N ASN A 26 1.41 -1.07 -21.02
CA ASN A 26 0.31 -1.68 -20.26
C ASN A 26 0.81 -2.75 -19.31
N GLU A 27 1.98 -2.54 -18.77
CA GLU A 27 2.56 -3.52 -17.86
C GLU A 27 2.47 -3.04 -16.44
N ALA A 28 1.28 -2.67 -16.02
CA ALA A 28 1.10 -2.25 -14.65
C ALA A 28 1.14 -3.45 -13.73
N MET A 29 1.75 -3.26 -12.58
CA MET A 29 1.73 -4.27 -11.53
C MET A 29 0.72 -3.84 -10.48
N HIS A 30 -0.08 -4.80 -10.04
CA HIS A 30 -1.16 -4.52 -9.10
C HIS A 30 -0.95 -5.31 -7.83
N TYR A 31 -1.06 -4.63 -6.70
CA TYR A 31 -0.92 -5.25 -5.40
C TYR A 31 -2.12 -4.87 -4.54
N SER A 32 -2.77 -5.85 -3.96
CA SER A 32 -3.97 -5.63 -3.14
C SER A 32 -3.79 -6.26 -1.77
N VAL A 33 -4.34 -5.61 -0.76
CA VAL A 33 -4.33 -6.18 0.57
C VAL A 33 -5.07 -7.52 0.54
N GLY A 34 -4.46 -8.53 1.12
CA GLY A 34 -5.02 -9.87 1.10
C GLY A 34 -4.55 -10.72 -0.05
N GLN A 35 -3.82 -10.14 -0.99
CA GLN A 35 -3.33 -10.88 -2.14
C GLN A 35 -2.25 -11.85 -1.71
N GLN A 36 -2.31 -13.07 -2.23
CA GLN A 36 -1.28 -14.06 -1.97
C GLN A 36 -0.05 -13.74 -2.79
N VAL A 37 1.09 -13.82 -2.16
CA VAL A 37 2.35 -13.64 -2.86
C VAL A 37 3.16 -14.92 -2.69
N TYR A 38 4.45 -14.84 -2.61
CA TYR A 38 5.25 -16.05 -2.59
C TYR A 38 5.27 -16.70 -1.20
N GLY A 39 5.54 -17.99 -1.17
CA GLY A 39 5.88 -18.67 0.08
C GLY A 39 4.80 -18.68 1.14
N GLY A 40 3.55 -18.57 0.75
CA GLY A 40 2.49 -18.57 1.73
C GLY A 40 2.28 -17.24 2.42
N HIS A 41 2.94 -16.19 1.96
CA HIS A 41 2.72 -14.86 2.48
C HIS A 41 1.55 -14.21 1.77
N GLU A 42 0.94 -13.24 2.45
CA GLU A 42 -0.08 -12.41 1.82
C GLU A 42 0.19 -10.96 2.15
N ILE A 43 -0.31 -10.06 1.32
CA ILE A 43 -0.10 -8.64 1.55
C ILE A 43 -0.93 -8.21 2.75
N SER A 44 -0.24 -7.70 3.76
CA SER A 44 -0.87 -7.31 5.01
C SER A 44 -1.43 -5.90 4.93
N HIS A 45 -0.61 -4.97 4.51
CA HIS A 45 -1.06 -3.59 4.37
C HIS A 45 -0.10 -2.82 3.49
N ILE A 46 -0.57 -1.70 3.00
CA ILE A 46 0.17 -0.81 2.13
C ILE A 46 0.12 0.56 2.77
N LEU A 47 1.28 1.15 3.01
CA LEU A 47 1.35 2.40 3.74
C LEU A 47 2.08 3.46 2.93
N LEU A 48 1.60 4.68 3.06
CA LEU A 48 2.28 5.84 2.50
C LEU A 48 3.19 6.43 3.55
N ASN A 49 4.46 6.56 3.22
CA ASN A 49 5.41 7.23 4.09
C ASN A 49 5.43 8.69 3.72
N GLU A 50 4.92 9.53 4.59
CA GLU A 50 4.76 10.94 4.28
C GLU A 50 6.07 11.69 4.22
N SER A 51 7.10 11.19 4.88
CA SER A 51 8.33 11.95 4.90
C SER A 51 9.03 11.92 3.55
N ASP A 52 8.88 10.85 2.77
CA ASP A 52 9.53 10.81 1.46
C ASP A 52 8.57 10.49 0.33
N GLY A 53 7.29 10.33 0.63
CA GLY A 53 6.30 10.08 -0.40
C GLY A 53 6.33 8.69 -0.98
N SER A 54 7.00 7.76 -0.34
CA SER A 54 7.09 6.41 -0.86
C SER A 54 5.93 5.56 -0.37
N TYR A 55 5.62 4.52 -1.13
CA TYR A 55 4.62 3.56 -0.75
C TYR A 55 5.31 2.26 -0.38
N ASN A 56 4.92 1.70 0.76
CA ASN A 56 5.56 0.51 1.29
C ASN A 56 4.55 -0.59 1.46
N ILE A 57 4.88 -1.78 0.92
CA ILE A 57 4.00 -2.93 1.00
C ILE A 57 4.57 -3.89 2.02
N TYR A 58 3.71 -4.31 2.95
CA TYR A 58 4.07 -5.27 3.98
C TYR A 58 3.35 -6.57 3.74
N ILE A 59 4.03 -7.67 4.02
CA ILE A 59 3.45 -8.99 3.88
C ILE A 59 3.48 -9.68 5.24
N LYS A 60 2.64 -10.70 5.37
CA LYS A 60 2.56 -11.43 6.63
C LYS A 60 2.43 -12.92 6.38
N LYS A 61 2.91 -13.69 7.34
CA LYS A 61 2.77 -15.13 7.37
C LYS A 61 2.83 -15.55 8.83
N ASN A 62 1.83 -16.31 9.27
CA ASN A 62 1.81 -16.80 10.66
C ASN A 62 1.91 -15.67 11.66
N ASN A 63 1.21 -14.56 11.39
CA ASN A 63 1.15 -13.40 12.27
C ASN A 63 2.45 -12.60 12.33
N GLU A 64 3.38 -12.89 11.45
CA GLU A 64 4.59 -12.09 11.36
C GLU A 64 4.51 -11.17 10.16
N VAL A 65 4.69 -9.89 10.40
CA VAL A 65 4.60 -8.87 9.38
C VAL A 65 5.99 -8.37 9.09
N MET A 66 6.30 -8.25 7.80
CA MET A 66 7.61 -7.76 7.39
C MET A 66 7.47 -6.87 6.17
N PRO A 67 8.41 -5.94 5.99
CA PRO A 67 8.40 -5.12 4.77
C PRO A 67 8.79 -5.97 3.57
N TRP A 68 8.20 -5.65 2.43
CA TRP A 68 8.43 -6.43 1.22
C TRP A 68 8.91 -5.57 0.06
N LYS A 69 8.13 -4.54 -0.29
CA LYS A 69 8.47 -3.70 -1.43
C LYS A 69 8.28 -2.24 -1.09
N LYS A 70 9.03 -1.39 -1.76
CA LYS A 70 8.95 0.04 -1.59
C LYS A 70 8.98 0.68 -2.97
N PHE A 71 8.07 1.62 -3.20
CA PHE A 71 7.97 2.32 -4.46
C PHE A 71 8.10 3.81 -4.23
N ASN A 72 8.97 4.44 -4.99
CA ASN A 72 9.26 5.86 -4.82
C ASN A 72 8.20 6.73 -5.46
N SER A 73 8.13 7.97 -5.01
CA SER A 73 7.09 8.87 -5.47
C SER A 73 7.24 9.27 -6.93
N ASN A 74 8.40 9.03 -7.53
CA ASN A 74 8.59 9.39 -8.92
C ASN A 74 8.12 8.32 -9.89
N MET A 75 7.53 7.25 -9.40
CA MET A 75 6.98 6.24 -10.26
C MET A 75 5.52 6.53 -10.55
N ALA A 76 5.03 5.95 -11.64
CA ALA A 76 3.62 6.11 -11.99
C ALA A 76 2.80 5.21 -11.08
N ILE A 77 2.17 5.81 -10.08
CA ILE A 77 1.48 5.06 -9.04
C ILE A 77 0.06 5.59 -8.91
N SER A 78 -0.90 4.68 -8.84
CA SER A 78 -2.25 5.03 -8.46
C SER A 78 -2.68 4.11 -7.33
N VAL A 79 -3.50 4.63 -6.44
CA VAL A 79 -3.93 3.88 -5.27
C VAL A 79 -5.44 3.93 -5.14
N GLU A 80 -5.98 2.87 -4.55
CA GLU A 80 -7.38 2.82 -4.17
C GLU A 80 -7.45 2.72 -2.67
N TYR A 81 -8.32 3.52 -2.10
CA TYR A 81 -8.50 3.54 -0.65
C TYR A 81 -9.71 2.72 -0.28
N ASP A 82 -9.63 2.15 0.90
CA ASP A 82 -10.76 1.43 1.46
C ASP A 82 -11.76 2.46 1.98
N LEU A 83 -12.95 2.42 1.44
CA LEU A 83 -13.98 3.37 1.85
C LEU A 83 -14.78 2.75 2.98
N GLU A 84 -14.71 3.37 4.13
CA GLU A 84 -15.44 2.90 5.29
C GLU A 84 -16.43 3.94 5.73
N TYR A 85 -17.63 3.51 5.99
CA TYR A 85 -18.67 4.41 6.45
C TYR A 85 -19.22 3.99 7.77
#